data_44a0a9ce63a43590b6b3b223de820d78
#
_entry.id   44a0a9ce63a43590b6b3b223de820d78
#
_cell.length_a   1.000
_cell.length_b   1.000
_cell.length_c   1.000
_cell.angle_alpha   90.00
_cell.angle_beta   90.00
_cell.angle_gamma   90.00
#
_symmetry.space_group_name_H-M   'P 1'
#
loop_
_entity.id
_entity.type
_entity.pdbx_description
1 polymer ?
#
loop_
_entity_poly.entity_id
_entity_poly.type
_entity_poly.pdbx_seq_one_letter_code
_entity_poly.pdbx_strand_id
1 'polypeptide(L)' 'MTNSKIKEMLFKTGVKYYRLAQLMGISESTLYRKLREEFSKEERDKVIGLIKEEASHGE' A
#
# COMPACT_ATOMS: atom_id res chain seq x y z
N MET A 1 -10.07 11.97 -0.94
CA MET A 1 -9.52 10.88 -1.69
C MET A 1 -8.11 10.57 -1.32
N THR A 2 -7.94 10.30 -0.08
CA THR A 2 -6.61 10.07 0.46
C THR A 2 -5.95 8.81 -0.06
N ASN A 3 -6.76 7.82 -0.44
CA ASN A 3 -6.21 6.53 -0.87
C ASN A 3 -5.77 6.52 -2.33
N SER A 4 -6.11 7.53 -3.08
CA SER A 4 -5.74 7.52 -4.48
C SER A 4 -4.23 7.62 -4.64
N LYS A 5 -3.54 8.28 -3.73
CA LYS A 5 -2.10 8.34 -3.80
C LYS A 5 -1.46 6.97 -3.62
N ILE A 6 -2.01 6.18 -2.70
CA ILE A 6 -1.50 4.83 -2.47
C ILE A 6 -1.73 3.97 -3.71
N LYS A 7 -2.93 4.03 -4.27
CA LYS A 7 -3.23 3.27 -5.48
C LYS A 7 -2.32 3.69 -6.64
N GLU A 8 -2.10 4.97 -6.76
CA GLU A 8 -1.23 5.49 -7.80
C GLU A 8 0.18 4.97 -7.64
N MET A 9 0.69 4.96 -6.43
CA MET A 9 2.03 4.45 -6.17
C MET A 9 2.14 2.98 -6.49
N LEU A 10 1.13 2.19 -6.12
CA LEU A 10 1.13 0.78 -6.43
C LEU A 10 1.18 0.56 -7.93
N PHE A 11 0.44 1.36 -8.67
CA PHE A 11 0.43 1.24 -10.11
C PHE A 11 1.79 1.61 -10.70
N LYS A 12 2.35 2.72 -10.24
CA LYS A 12 3.62 3.20 -10.78
C LYS A 12 4.79 2.29 -10.46
N THR A 13 4.80 1.72 -9.27
CA THR A 13 5.92 0.90 -8.84
C THR A 13 5.75 -0.56 -9.25
N GLY A 14 4.55 -0.95 -9.65
CA GLY A 14 4.30 -2.33 -9.99
C GLY A 14 4.17 -3.26 -8.81
N VAL A 15 4.11 -2.72 -7.61
CA VAL A 15 3.91 -3.53 -6.40
C VAL A 15 2.48 -4.04 -6.39
N LYS A 16 2.33 -5.33 -6.17
CA LYS A 16 1.01 -5.94 -6.19
C LYS A 16 0.32 -5.79 -4.85
N TYR A 17 -1.01 -5.81 -4.91
CA TYR A 17 -1.80 -5.64 -3.69
C TYR A 17 -1.51 -6.74 -2.68
N TYR A 18 -1.43 -7.99 -3.15
CA TYR A 18 -1.17 -9.08 -2.20
C TYR A 18 0.19 -8.92 -1.54
N ARG A 19 1.14 -8.38 -2.26
CA ARG A 19 2.47 -8.16 -1.70
C ARG A 19 2.41 -7.08 -0.63
N LEU A 20 1.70 -6.00 -0.90
CA LEU A 20 1.54 -4.96 0.10
C LEU A 20 0.87 -5.49 1.35
N ALA A 21 -0.15 -6.34 1.17
CA ALA A 21 -0.82 -6.93 2.32
C ALA A 21 0.15 -7.75 3.15
N GLN A 22 1.03 -8.51 2.51
CA GLN A 22 2.04 -9.27 3.22
C GLN A 22 2.97 -8.36 4.02
N LEU A 23 3.39 -7.28 3.41
CA LEU A 23 4.27 -6.33 4.09
C LEU A 23 3.60 -5.70 5.29
N MET A 24 2.30 -5.52 5.22
CA MET A 24 1.55 -4.95 6.32
C MET A 24 1.12 -5.98 7.36
N GLY A 25 1.30 -7.27 7.04
CA GLY A 25 0.92 -8.34 7.94
C GLY A 25 -0.58 -8.56 8.01
N ILE A 26 -1.30 -8.27 6.94
CA ILE A 26 -2.75 -8.44 6.89
C ILE A 26 -3.12 -9.24 5.65
N SER A 27 -4.37 -9.68 5.61
CA SER A 27 -4.86 -10.39 4.44
C SER A 27 -5.22 -9.40 3.33
N GLU A 28 -5.32 -9.92 2.11
CA GLU A 28 -5.72 -9.10 0.98
C GLU A 28 -7.10 -8.50 1.18
N SER A 29 -8.01 -9.29 1.72
CA SER A 29 -9.37 -8.80 1.97
C SER A 29 -9.34 -7.59 2.92
N THR A 30 -8.52 -7.71 3.97
CA THR A 30 -8.40 -6.61 4.91
C THR A 30 -7.81 -5.38 4.24
N LEU A 31 -6.83 -5.59 3.36
CA LEU A 31 -6.23 -4.48 2.65
C LEU A 31 -7.25 -3.75 1.78
N TYR A 32 -8.06 -4.50 1.03
CA TYR A 32 -9.09 -3.89 0.20
C TYR A 32 -10.09 -3.10 1.02
N ARG A 33 -10.43 -3.63 2.18
CA ARG A 33 -11.34 -2.92 3.07
C ARG A 33 -10.71 -1.62 3.55
N LYS A 34 -9.44 -1.66 3.93
CA LYS A 34 -8.75 -0.45 4.37
C LYS A 34 -8.63 0.57 3.26
N LEU A 35 -8.49 0.12 2.02
CA LEU A 35 -8.41 1.04 0.90
C LEU A 35 -9.73 1.74 0.62
N ARG A 36 -10.83 1.13 1.05
CA ARG A 36 -12.14 1.80 0.93
C ARG A 36 -12.31 2.86 1.98
N GLU A 37 -11.71 2.64 3.15
CA GLU A 37 -11.74 3.61 4.23
C GLU A 37 -10.56 4.52 4.08
N GLU A 38 -10.64 5.67 4.73
CA GLU A 38 -9.51 6.59 4.68
C GLU A 38 -8.44 6.15 5.66
N PHE A 39 -7.23 6.02 5.17
CA PHE A 39 -6.09 5.83 6.05
C PHE A 39 -5.83 7.10 6.83
N SER A 40 -5.39 6.95 8.08
CA SER A 40 -4.88 8.09 8.80
C SER A 40 -3.58 8.54 8.14
N LYS A 41 -3.16 9.76 8.47
CA LYS A 41 -1.93 10.28 7.91
C LYS A 41 -0.74 9.38 8.25
N GLU A 42 -0.70 8.91 9.48
CA GLU A 42 0.39 8.05 9.91
C GLU A 42 0.38 6.72 9.16
N GLU A 43 -0.78 6.13 9.02
CA GLU A 43 -0.90 4.87 8.29
C GLU A 43 -0.50 5.05 6.84
N ARG A 44 -0.96 6.13 6.24
CA ARG A 44 -0.66 6.40 4.84
C ARG A 44 0.84 6.56 4.63
N ASP A 45 1.51 7.27 5.53
CA ASP A 45 2.94 7.45 5.41
C ASP A 45 3.68 6.12 5.54
N LYS A 46 3.22 5.28 6.45
CA LYS A 46 3.80 3.95 6.61
C LYS A 46 3.66 3.12 5.36
N VAL A 47 2.47 3.11 4.81
CA VAL A 47 2.19 2.32 3.61
C VAL A 47 3.03 2.80 2.44
N ILE A 48 3.12 4.11 2.28
CA ILE A 48 3.93 4.68 1.21
C ILE A 48 5.39 4.26 1.38
N GLY A 49 5.88 4.28 2.60
CA GLY A 49 7.25 3.85 2.87
C GLY A 49 7.47 2.38 2.52
N LEU A 50 6.49 1.53 2.85
CA LEU A 50 6.59 0.12 2.51
C LEU A 50 6.61 -0.10 1.00
N ILE A 51 5.78 0.64 0.28
CA ILE A 51 5.74 0.52 -1.18
C ILE A 51 7.07 0.93 -1.79
N LYS A 52 7.62 2.03 -1.31
CA LYS A 52 8.90 2.50 -1.81
C LYS A 52 10.01 1.49 -1.56
N GLU A 53 10.01 0.91 -0.38
CA GLU A 53 11.02 -0.07 -0.01
C GLU A 53 10.92 -1.30 -0.90
N GLU A 54 9.71 -1.77 -1.10
CA GLU A 54 9.51 -2.95 -1.93
C GLU A 54 9.90 -2.69 -3.37
N ALA A 55 9.56 -1.51 -3.87
CA ALA A 55 9.93 -1.14 -5.24
C ALA A 55 11.45 -1.10 -5.39
N SER A 56 12.13 -0.64 -4.38
CA SER A 56 13.58 -0.59 -4.38
C SER A 56 14.19 -1.97 -4.40
N HIS A 57 13.57 -2.88 -3.65
CA HIS A 57 14.05 -4.26 -3.58
C HIS A 57 13.75 -5.04 -4.84
N GLY A 58 12.75 -4.61 -5.57
CA GLY A 58 12.32 -5.33 -6.74
C GLY A 58 13.32 -5.31 -7.88
N GLU A 59 14.37 -4.60 -7.71
CA GLU A 59 15.42 -4.58 -8.71
C GLU A 59 16.26 -5.85 -8.65
#